data_b3def2904bc9d03cb984c4c697ffdd5e
#
_entry.id   b3def2904bc9d03cb984c4c697ffdd5e
#
_cell.length_a   1.000
_cell.length_b   1.000
_cell.length_c   1.000
_cell.angle_alpha   90.00
_cell.angle_beta   90.00
_cell.angle_gamma   90.00
#
_symmetry.space_group_name_H-M   'P 1'
#
loop_
_entity.id
_entity.type
_entity.pdbx_description
1 polymer ?
#
loop_
_entity_poly.entity_id
_entity_poly.type
_entity_poly.pdbx_seq_one_letter_code
_entity_poly.pdbx_strand_id
1 'polypeptide(L)'
;MLPGRTETLHGRSLAPQGDLFHYLHRPMQRSDTAPLIAVVIPVFNEEAVLPELCARLTAVFDAQRDCSWHAILVDDGSRDSSAVFIRAQSNRDSRFELVELSRNFGFQSALSAGLARATDADAVVTLDADLQDPPEVIPALVAAWRGGAGVVRATRRSRAESGLRRAGFDLFHAFYGRLTDYPIQPNSGTFGLLGRPAVEAFNHLPERHRFFPGLRAWIGFPTVDVPYDRQERAAGKTQQSFRRLLRYAMDGLFSFSYLPLRLLTVSGLFVAAIGFAVGLFFAVRRIMGVETAEQGFTTLVTLLLFLGGVQLIGIGVLGEYLGRVYDEVKRRPNYILKSTSPAVTAGAKKVSE
;
A
#
# COMPACT_ATOMS: atom_id res chain seq x y z
N MET A 1 39.90 -43.43 24.17
CA MET A 1 40.28 -42.41 23.15
C MET A 1 39.33 -42.52 21.98
N LEU A 2 38.37 -41.63 21.87
CA LEU A 2 37.53 -41.43 20.70
C LEU A 2 37.37 -39.91 20.52
N PRO A 3 37.61 -39.34 19.34
CA PRO A 3 37.53 -37.88 19.12
C PRO A 3 36.10 -37.46 18.85
N GLY A 4 35.68 -36.41 19.55
CA GLY A 4 34.39 -35.74 19.35
C GLY A 4 34.30 -35.01 18.00
N ARG A 5 33.18 -35.21 17.31
CA ARG A 5 32.76 -34.39 16.20
C ARG A 5 31.95 -33.21 16.76
N THR A 6 32.50 -32.02 16.64
CA THR A 6 31.77 -30.77 16.77
C THR A 6 31.10 -30.46 15.44
N GLU A 7 29.78 -30.65 15.35
CA GLU A 7 28.96 -30.11 14.26
C GLU A 7 28.77 -28.60 14.43
N THR A 8 29.43 -27.83 13.58
CA THR A 8 29.22 -26.40 13.45
C THR A 8 27.90 -26.14 12.71
N LEU A 9 26.90 -25.67 13.46
CA LEU A 9 25.68 -25.09 12.90
C LEU A 9 26.05 -23.85 12.03
N HIS A 10 25.96 -24.00 10.72
CA HIS A 10 26.12 -22.90 9.77
C HIS A 10 25.00 -21.88 10.01
N GLY A 11 25.38 -20.75 10.61
CA GLY A 11 24.55 -19.55 10.68
C GLY A 11 24.21 -19.07 9.27
N ARG A 12 22.93 -19.00 8.94
CA ARG A 12 22.44 -18.23 7.81
C ARG A 12 22.74 -16.75 8.08
N SER A 13 23.76 -16.24 7.42
CA SER A 13 24.10 -14.82 7.35
C SER A 13 22.88 -14.04 6.90
N LEU A 14 22.40 -13.13 7.74
CA LEU A 14 21.53 -12.05 7.33
C LEU A 14 22.32 -11.22 6.30
N ALA A 15 21.79 -11.06 5.10
CA ALA A 15 22.39 -10.24 4.06
C ALA A 15 22.69 -8.83 4.62
N PRO A 16 23.88 -8.27 4.34
CA PRO A 16 24.27 -6.99 4.91
C PRO A 16 23.40 -5.87 4.34
N GLN A 17 22.94 -4.97 5.20
CA GLN A 17 22.17 -3.76 4.87
C GLN A 17 22.88 -2.79 3.90
N GLY A 18 24.12 -3.12 3.47
CA GLY A 18 24.94 -2.30 2.56
C GLY A 18 24.53 -2.31 1.10
N ASP A 19 23.79 -3.33 0.63
CA ASP A 19 23.52 -3.47 -0.80
C ASP A 19 22.37 -2.59 -1.33
N LEU A 20 21.52 -2.06 -0.46
CA LEU A 20 20.41 -1.20 -0.86
C LEU A 20 20.87 0.14 -1.50
N PHE A 21 22.05 0.64 -1.08
CA PHE A 21 22.63 1.88 -1.61
C PHE A 21 23.23 1.73 -3.02
N HIS A 22 23.57 0.54 -3.44
CA HIS A 22 24.18 0.28 -4.76
C HIS A 22 23.17 0.29 -5.90
N TYR A 23 21.86 0.11 -5.61
CA TYR A 23 20.80 0.12 -6.63
C TYR A 23 20.42 1.52 -7.12
N LEU A 24 20.72 2.57 -6.35
CA LEU A 24 20.33 3.94 -6.66
C LEU A 24 21.11 4.58 -7.82
N HIS A 25 22.21 3.97 -8.30
CA HIS A 25 23.11 4.58 -9.28
C HIS A 25 23.45 3.71 -10.49
N ARG A 26 22.70 2.65 -10.78
CA ARG A 26 22.83 2.02 -12.10
C ARG A 26 22.18 2.95 -13.13
N PRO A 27 22.98 3.56 -14.05
CA PRO A 27 22.36 4.25 -15.19
C PRO A 27 21.53 3.24 -15.94
N MET A 28 20.31 3.64 -16.37
CA MET A 28 19.48 2.83 -17.25
C MET A 28 20.34 2.41 -18.44
N GLN A 29 20.85 1.18 -18.46
CA GLN A 29 21.44 0.62 -19.65
C GLN A 29 20.31 0.51 -20.67
N ARG A 30 20.34 1.36 -21.69
CA ARG A 30 19.48 1.21 -22.87
C ARG A 30 19.84 -0.15 -23.47
N SER A 31 18.98 -1.12 -23.24
CA SER A 31 18.98 -2.36 -24.00
C SER A 31 18.60 -2.00 -25.44
N ASP A 32 19.34 -2.52 -26.43
CA ASP A 32 18.96 -2.38 -27.86
C ASP A 32 17.68 -3.14 -28.20
N THR A 33 17.10 -3.86 -27.24
CA THR A 33 15.82 -4.58 -27.36
C THR A 33 14.67 -3.71 -26.86
N ALA A 34 13.49 -3.86 -27.44
CA ALA A 34 12.27 -3.20 -26.98
C ALA A 34 12.03 -3.50 -25.49
N PRO A 35 11.80 -2.47 -24.64
CA PRO A 35 11.64 -2.69 -23.21
C PRO A 35 10.40 -3.53 -22.92
N LEU A 36 10.51 -4.41 -21.93
CA LEU A 36 9.38 -5.20 -21.42
C LEU A 36 8.62 -4.40 -20.38
N ILE A 37 7.37 -4.08 -20.67
CA ILE A 37 6.46 -3.40 -19.74
C ILE A 37 5.44 -4.41 -19.23
N ALA A 38 5.42 -4.62 -17.91
CA ALA A 38 4.38 -5.41 -17.26
C ALA A 38 3.21 -4.51 -16.84
N VAL A 39 1.99 -5.03 -16.90
CA VAL A 39 0.78 -4.38 -16.36
C VAL A 39 0.17 -5.29 -15.31
N VAL A 40 0.25 -4.89 -14.04
CA VAL A 40 -0.26 -5.65 -12.90
C VAL A 40 -1.66 -5.19 -12.56
N ILE A 41 -2.60 -6.11 -12.55
CA ILE A 41 -4.03 -5.86 -12.39
C ILE A 41 -4.60 -6.79 -11.33
N PRO A 42 -4.84 -6.32 -10.08
CA PRO A 42 -5.61 -7.07 -9.10
C PRO A 42 -7.08 -7.22 -9.52
N VAL A 43 -7.61 -8.45 -9.43
CA VAL A 43 -8.98 -8.80 -9.84
C VAL A 43 -9.70 -9.49 -8.68
N PHE A 44 -10.93 -9.06 -8.38
CA PHE A 44 -11.81 -9.73 -7.44
C PHE A 44 -13.28 -9.54 -7.79
N ASN A 45 -13.93 -10.57 -8.35
CA ASN A 45 -15.33 -10.57 -8.81
C ASN A 45 -15.60 -9.44 -9.83
N GLU A 46 -14.85 -9.43 -10.93
CA GLU A 46 -14.92 -8.41 -11.99
C GLU A 46 -15.25 -9.04 -13.36
N GLU A 47 -15.98 -10.19 -13.39
CA GLU A 47 -16.30 -10.92 -14.62
C GLU A 47 -16.97 -10.06 -15.70
N ALA A 48 -17.79 -9.08 -15.29
CA ALA A 48 -18.53 -8.23 -16.21
C ALA A 48 -17.63 -7.20 -16.93
N VAL A 49 -16.49 -6.83 -16.35
CA VAL A 49 -15.61 -5.74 -16.82
C VAL A 49 -14.40 -6.29 -17.56
N LEU A 50 -13.95 -7.49 -17.21
CA LEU A 50 -12.75 -8.12 -17.76
C LEU A 50 -12.70 -8.19 -19.29
N PRO A 51 -13.81 -8.52 -20.03
CA PRO A 51 -13.78 -8.55 -21.48
C PRO A 51 -13.39 -7.20 -22.10
N GLU A 52 -13.98 -6.11 -21.62
CA GLU A 52 -13.68 -4.76 -22.09
C GLU A 52 -12.27 -4.34 -21.70
N LEU A 53 -11.83 -4.61 -20.47
CA LEU A 53 -10.49 -4.33 -19.99
C LEU A 53 -9.43 -5.00 -20.86
N CYS A 54 -9.56 -6.30 -21.12
CA CYS A 54 -8.62 -7.04 -21.96
C CYS A 54 -8.60 -6.53 -23.41
N ALA A 55 -9.76 -6.18 -23.98
CA ALA A 55 -9.84 -5.61 -25.32
C ALA A 55 -9.12 -4.25 -25.40
N ARG A 56 -9.32 -3.35 -24.42
CA ARG A 56 -8.67 -2.04 -24.36
C ARG A 56 -7.16 -2.17 -24.13
N LEU A 57 -6.71 -3.09 -23.26
CA LEU A 57 -5.28 -3.38 -23.08
C LEU A 57 -4.65 -3.91 -24.37
N THR A 58 -5.32 -4.83 -25.07
CA THR A 58 -4.85 -5.35 -26.35
C THR A 58 -4.66 -4.22 -27.37
N ALA A 59 -5.61 -3.32 -27.48
CA ALA A 59 -5.52 -2.16 -28.37
C ALA A 59 -4.33 -1.24 -28.02
N VAL A 60 -4.07 -1.00 -26.72
CA VAL A 60 -2.89 -0.24 -26.28
C VAL A 60 -1.59 -0.98 -26.66
N PHE A 61 -1.51 -2.29 -26.43
CA PHE A 61 -0.32 -3.09 -26.74
C PHE A 61 -0.03 -3.13 -28.25
N ASP A 62 -1.07 -3.25 -29.06
CA ASP A 62 -0.93 -3.30 -30.53
C ASP A 62 -0.54 -1.93 -31.13
N ALA A 63 -0.95 -0.83 -30.48
CA ALA A 63 -0.59 0.53 -30.86
C ALA A 63 0.86 0.89 -30.49
N GLN A 64 1.42 0.30 -29.43
CA GLN A 64 2.75 0.62 -28.90
C GLN A 64 3.75 -0.51 -29.20
N ARG A 65 4.12 -0.66 -30.46
CA ARG A 65 5.01 -1.74 -30.96
C ARG A 65 6.48 -1.59 -30.58
N ASP A 66 6.86 -0.46 -30.01
CA ASP A 66 8.19 -0.16 -29.51
C ASP A 66 8.45 -0.67 -28.07
N CYS A 67 7.47 -1.40 -27.52
CA CYS A 67 7.54 -2.12 -26.25
C CYS A 67 7.09 -3.56 -26.41
N SER A 68 7.64 -4.44 -25.57
CA SER A 68 7.06 -5.77 -25.30
C SER A 68 6.12 -5.65 -24.11
N TRP A 69 4.99 -6.36 -24.15
CA TRP A 69 3.93 -6.22 -23.14
C TRP A 69 3.63 -7.53 -22.44
N HIS A 70 3.36 -7.42 -21.13
CA HIS A 70 2.95 -8.56 -20.30
C HIS A 70 1.90 -8.11 -19.27
N ALA A 71 0.65 -8.51 -19.44
CA ALA A 71 -0.44 -8.24 -18.51
C ALA A 71 -0.55 -9.36 -17.47
N ILE A 72 -0.34 -9.05 -16.20
CA ILE A 72 -0.41 -9.99 -15.08
C ILE A 72 -1.70 -9.70 -14.31
N LEU A 73 -2.74 -10.51 -14.55
CA LEU A 73 -4.00 -10.42 -13.85
C LEU A 73 -3.96 -11.33 -12.62
N VAL A 74 -4.05 -10.71 -11.43
CA VAL A 74 -3.97 -11.43 -10.17
C VAL A 74 -5.37 -11.62 -9.61
N ASP A 75 -5.90 -12.84 -9.72
CA ASP A 75 -7.19 -13.20 -9.14
C ASP A 75 -7.07 -13.40 -7.63
N ASP A 76 -7.68 -12.51 -6.87
CA ASP A 76 -7.69 -12.53 -5.39
C ASP A 76 -8.79 -13.45 -4.84
N GLY A 77 -8.89 -14.66 -5.40
CA GLY A 77 -9.85 -15.67 -4.95
C GLY A 77 -11.28 -15.30 -5.28
N SER A 78 -11.55 -14.89 -6.52
CA SER A 78 -12.89 -14.58 -7.02
C SER A 78 -13.84 -15.79 -6.90
N ARG A 79 -15.14 -15.50 -6.75
CA ARG A 79 -16.19 -16.50 -6.63
C ARG A 79 -17.08 -16.57 -7.88
N ASP A 80 -16.88 -15.63 -8.78
CA ASP A 80 -17.53 -15.54 -10.10
C ASP A 80 -16.66 -16.18 -11.19
N SER A 81 -16.95 -15.93 -12.45
CA SER A 81 -16.22 -16.47 -13.59
C SER A 81 -14.93 -15.73 -13.94
N SER A 82 -14.46 -14.78 -13.10
CA SER A 82 -13.26 -13.96 -13.39
C SER A 82 -12.04 -14.81 -13.71
N ALA A 83 -11.68 -15.76 -12.84
CA ALA A 83 -10.50 -16.63 -13.03
C ALA A 83 -10.60 -17.49 -14.31
N VAL A 84 -11.83 -17.98 -14.61
CA VAL A 84 -12.10 -18.78 -15.82
C VAL A 84 -11.87 -17.93 -17.07
N PHE A 85 -12.41 -16.71 -17.08
CA PHE A 85 -12.22 -15.76 -18.19
C PHE A 85 -10.74 -15.43 -18.42
N ILE A 86 -10.00 -15.06 -17.37
CA ILE A 86 -8.57 -14.70 -17.49
C ILE A 86 -7.77 -15.88 -18.02
N ARG A 87 -8.05 -17.11 -17.56
CA ARG A 87 -7.40 -18.33 -18.06
C ARG A 87 -7.68 -18.57 -19.53
N ALA A 88 -8.90 -18.33 -19.97
CA ALA A 88 -9.24 -18.42 -21.39
C ALA A 88 -8.53 -17.35 -22.22
N GLN A 89 -8.39 -16.13 -21.69
CA GLN A 89 -7.66 -15.03 -22.31
C GLN A 89 -6.16 -15.34 -22.41
N SER A 90 -5.53 -15.85 -21.36
CA SER A 90 -4.14 -16.30 -21.32
C SER A 90 -3.84 -17.36 -22.40
N ASN A 91 -4.79 -18.26 -22.67
CA ASN A 91 -4.64 -19.28 -23.71
C ASN A 91 -4.78 -18.72 -25.14
N ARG A 92 -5.45 -17.58 -25.30
CA ARG A 92 -5.66 -16.91 -26.61
C ARG A 92 -4.54 -15.95 -26.95
N ASP A 93 -4.03 -15.24 -25.97
CA ASP A 93 -3.00 -14.21 -26.11
C ASP A 93 -1.95 -14.38 -25.01
N SER A 94 -0.75 -14.79 -25.41
CA SER A 94 0.38 -15.08 -24.52
C SER A 94 0.88 -13.84 -23.74
N ARG A 95 0.43 -12.65 -24.09
CA ARG A 95 0.73 -11.41 -23.36
C ARG A 95 -0.02 -11.33 -22.04
N PHE A 96 -1.03 -12.18 -21.82
CA PHE A 96 -1.84 -12.21 -20.60
C PHE A 96 -1.47 -13.41 -19.72
N GLU A 97 -1.24 -13.19 -18.45
CA GLU A 97 -0.94 -14.21 -17.45
C GLU A 97 -1.98 -14.15 -16.33
N LEU A 98 -2.45 -15.32 -15.89
CA LEU A 98 -3.26 -15.47 -14.69
C LEU A 98 -2.38 -15.88 -13.52
N VAL A 99 -2.46 -15.13 -12.43
CA VAL A 99 -1.94 -15.49 -11.11
C VAL A 99 -3.12 -15.68 -10.17
N GLU A 100 -3.38 -16.90 -9.72
CA GLU A 100 -4.49 -17.23 -8.81
C GLU A 100 -4.01 -17.28 -7.37
N LEU A 101 -4.63 -16.52 -6.46
CA LEU A 101 -4.42 -16.63 -5.02
C LEU A 101 -5.33 -17.73 -4.43
N SER A 102 -4.89 -18.38 -3.36
CA SER A 102 -5.61 -19.50 -2.73
C SER A 102 -6.94 -19.09 -2.09
N ARG A 103 -7.12 -17.82 -1.75
CA ARG A 103 -8.33 -17.18 -1.23
C ARG A 103 -8.23 -15.67 -1.38
N ASN A 104 -9.25 -14.93 -1.00
CA ASN A 104 -9.16 -13.48 -0.90
C ASN A 104 -8.20 -13.07 0.25
N PHE A 105 -7.11 -12.40 -0.11
CA PHE A 105 -6.11 -11.81 0.78
C PHE A 105 -6.19 -10.27 0.81
N GLY A 106 -6.99 -9.68 -0.09
CA GLY A 106 -7.19 -8.26 -0.24
C GLY A 106 -6.31 -7.63 -1.33
N PHE A 107 -6.78 -6.49 -1.83
CA PHE A 107 -6.20 -5.75 -2.94
C PHE A 107 -4.69 -5.56 -2.85
N GLN A 108 -4.17 -5.15 -1.68
CA GLN A 108 -2.73 -4.88 -1.49
C GLN A 108 -1.87 -6.15 -1.62
N SER A 109 -2.41 -7.28 -1.19
CA SER A 109 -1.75 -8.59 -1.31
C SER A 109 -1.71 -9.06 -2.77
N ALA A 110 -2.83 -8.90 -3.50
CA ALA A 110 -2.90 -9.22 -4.93
C ALA A 110 -1.95 -8.33 -5.74
N LEU A 111 -1.92 -7.02 -5.46
CA LEU A 111 -0.98 -6.10 -6.09
C LEU A 111 0.49 -6.51 -5.81
N SER A 112 0.81 -6.88 -4.56
CA SER A 112 2.15 -7.34 -4.18
C SER A 112 2.53 -8.64 -4.90
N ALA A 113 1.59 -9.57 -5.07
CA ALA A 113 1.82 -10.80 -5.82
C ALA A 113 2.16 -10.52 -7.30
N GLY A 114 1.43 -9.60 -7.92
CA GLY A 114 1.69 -9.17 -9.30
C GLY A 114 3.06 -8.48 -9.46
N LEU A 115 3.41 -7.57 -8.53
CA LEU A 115 4.72 -6.91 -8.55
C LEU A 115 5.87 -7.91 -8.34
N ALA A 116 5.70 -8.89 -7.46
CA ALA A 116 6.67 -9.96 -7.26
C ALA A 116 6.81 -10.88 -8.50
N ARG A 117 5.76 -11.01 -9.31
CA ARG A 117 5.78 -11.77 -10.55
C ARG A 117 6.43 -11.01 -11.72
N ALA A 118 6.40 -9.67 -11.67
CA ALA A 118 6.86 -8.77 -12.73
C ALA A 118 8.37 -8.42 -12.66
N THR A 119 9.21 -9.24 -12.01
CA THR A 119 10.64 -8.93 -11.76
C THR A 119 11.49 -8.80 -13.02
N ASP A 120 11.10 -9.47 -14.11
CA ASP A 120 11.84 -9.43 -15.38
C ASP A 120 11.50 -8.20 -16.23
N ALA A 121 10.45 -7.45 -15.88
CA ALA A 121 10.03 -6.25 -16.59
C ALA A 121 10.98 -5.06 -16.35
N ASP A 122 11.15 -4.21 -17.38
CA ASP A 122 11.92 -2.97 -17.26
C ASP A 122 11.14 -1.89 -16.51
N ALA A 123 9.80 -1.94 -16.63
CA ALA A 123 8.89 -1.14 -15.84
C ALA A 123 7.56 -1.87 -15.62
N VAL A 124 6.87 -1.53 -14.54
CA VAL A 124 5.60 -2.14 -14.16
C VAL A 124 4.53 -1.05 -13.99
N VAL A 125 3.46 -1.17 -14.76
CA VAL A 125 2.25 -0.38 -14.59
C VAL A 125 1.33 -1.09 -13.59
N THR A 126 0.79 -0.38 -12.62
CA THR A 126 -0.25 -0.86 -11.72
C THR A 126 -1.58 -0.26 -12.13
N LEU A 127 -2.62 -1.07 -12.36
CA LEU A 127 -3.91 -0.66 -12.88
C LEU A 127 -5.04 -1.38 -12.14
N ASP A 128 -6.11 -0.67 -11.81
CA ASP A 128 -7.32 -1.26 -11.23
C ASP A 128 -8.20 -1.88 -12.34
N ALA A 129 -8.88 -3.00 -12.04
CA ALA A 129 -9.68 -3.72 -13.04
C ALA A 129 -11.00 -3.02 -13.40
N ASP A 130 -11.48 -2.03 -12.64
CA ASP A 130 -12.83 -1.45 -12.72
C ASP A 130 -13.04 -0.43 -13.85
N LEU A 131 -12.04 -0.26 -14.74
CA LEU A 131 -12.04 0.67 -15.88
C LEU A 131 -12.24 2.15 -15.51
N GLN A 132 -12.19 2.52 -14.23
CA GLN A 132 -12.21 3.93 -13.85
C GLN A 132 -10.92 4.65 -14.24
N ASP A 133 -9.83 3.93 -14.24
CA ASP A 133 -8.51 4.39 -14.66
C ASP A 133 -8.24 3.84 -16.08
N PRO A 134 -8.28 4.70 -17.13
CA PRO A 134 -8.29 4.23 -18.52
C PRO A 134 -6.93 3.69 -18.97
N PRO A 135 -6.87 2.47 -19.55
CA PRO A 135 -5.63 1.88 -20.07
C PRO A 135 -4.93 2.77 -21.11
N GLU A 136 -5.65 3.63 -21.79
CA GLU A 136 -5.13 4.56 -22.81
C GLU A 136 -4.17 5.62 -22.24
N VAL A 137 -4.07 5.75 -20.91
CA VAL A 137 -3.08 6.61 -20.23
C VAL A 137 -1.71 5.92 -20.16
N ILE A 138 -1.64 4.59 -20.27
CA ILE A 138 -0.39 3.81 -20.16
C ILE A 138 0.72 4.35 -21.07
N PRO A 139 0.50 4.67 -22.34
CA PRO A 139 1.53 5.25 -23.21
C PRO A 139 2.16 6.54 -22.66
N ALA A 140 1.36 7.40 -22.02
CA ALA A 140 1.86 8.63 -21.41
C ALA A 140 2.71 8.33 -20.17
N LEU A 141 2.35 7.30 -19.36
CA LEU A 141 3.18 6.85 -18.24
C LEU A 141 4.53 6.30 -18.72
N VAL A 142 4.52 5.49 -19.78
CA VAL A 142 5.75 4.93 -20.39
C VAL A 142 6.63 6.05 -20.96
N ALA A 143 6.06 7.06 -21.62
CA ALA A 143 6.80 8.20 -22.13
C ALA A 143 7.50 9.00 -21.00
N ALA A 144 6.80 9.25 -19.90
CA ALA A 144 7.37 9.93 -18.73
C ALA A 144 8.49 9.09 -18.06
N TRP A 145 8.34 7.77 -17.98
CA TRP A 145 9.38 6.86 -17.49
C TRP A 145 10.62 6.87 -18.39
N ARG A 146 10.45 6.82 -19.71
CA ARG A 146 11.55 6.94 -20.69
C ARG A 146 12.27 8.28 -20.58
N GLY A 147 11.58 9.32 -20.10
CA GLY A 147 12.15 10.62 -19.76
C GLY A 147 13.05 10.64 -18.52
N GLY A 148 13.20 9.48 -17.84
CA GLY A 148 14.10 9.33 -16.68
C GLY A 148 13.40 9.30 -15.33
N ALA A 149 12.06 9.29 -15.27
CA ALA A 149 11.34 9.14 -14.02
C ALA A 149 11.49 7.70 -13.47
N GLY A 150 11.87 7.56 -12.20
CA GLY A 150 11.91 6.27 -11.52
C GLY A 150 10.52 5.75 -11.16
N VAL A 151 9.61 6.68 -10.87
CA VAL A 151 8.20 6.45 -10.57
C VAL A 151 7.33 7.45 -11.35
N VAL A 152 6.28 6.99 -11.99
CA VAL A 152 5.29 7.85 -12.64
C VAL A 152 3.94 7.64 -11.98
N ARG A 153 3.33 8.70 -11.46
CA ARG A 153 2.00 8.65 -10.86
C ARG A 153 0.96 9.17 -11.85
N ALA A 154 -0.09 8.41 -12.05
CA ALA A 154 -1.28 8.93 -12.69
C ALA A 154 -2.06 9.76 -11.66
N THR A 155 -2.21 11.06 -11.90
CA THR A 155 -2.92 11.98 -11.02
C THR A 155 -4.25 12.38 -11.64
N ARG A 156 -5.32 12.26 -10.88
CA ARG A 156 -6.67 12.62 -11.33
C ARG A 156 -6.78 14.13 -11.43
N ARG A 157 -7.19 14.64 -12.59
CA ARG A 157 -7.60 16.04 -12.69
C ARG A 157 -8.78 16.24 -11.75
N SER A 158 -8.65 17.10 -10.72
CA SER A 158 -9.74 17.37 -9.80
C SER A 158 -10.91 17.98 -10.58
N ARG A 159 -12.08 17.31 -10.58
CA ARG A 159 -13.32 18.03 -10.87
C ARG A 159 -13.43 19.13 -9.82
N ALA A 160 -13.79 20.34 -10.25
CA ALA A 160 -14.02 21.47 -9.36
C ALA A 160 -15.12 21.09 -8.33
N GLU A 161 -14.72 20.51 -7.21
CA GLU A 161 -15.63 20.25 -6.09
C GLU A 161 -15.94 21.58 -5.43
N SER A 162 -17.23 21.86 -5.25
CA SER A 162 -17.72 23.14 -4.75
C SER A 162 -17.61 23.24 -3.22
N GLY A 163 -17.09 24.38 -2.71
CA GLY A 163 -17.33 24.95 -1.40
C GLY A 163 -16.84 24.14 -0.21
N LEU A 164 -17.75 23.70 0.64
CA LEU A 164 -17.50 23.13 1.96
C LEU A 164 -16.76 21.78 1.93
N ARG A 165 -16.99 20.96 0.91
CA ARG A 165 -16.27 19.70 0.69
C ARG A 165 -14.79 19.92 0.41
N ARG A 166 -14.47 20.90 -0.42
CA ARG A 166 -13.09 21.26 -0.76
C ARG A 166 -12.35 21.74 0.49
N ALA A 167 -12.96 22.63 1.30
CA ALA A 167 -12.34 23.08 2.55
C ALA A 167 -12.11 21.93 3.54
N GLY A 168 -13.02 20.96 3.64
CA GLY A 168 -12.84 19.75 4.44
C GLY A 168 -11.70 18.85 3.92
N PHE A 169 -11.57 18.69 2.61
CA PHE A 169 -10.46 17.95 1.99
C PHE A 169 -9.12 18.67 2.17
N ASP A 170 -9.08 19.99 1.96
CA ASP A 170 -7.86 20.79 2.11
C ASP A 170 -7.39 20.80 3.59
N LEU A 171 -8.32 20.91 4.55
CA LEU A 171 -8.02 20.79 5.97
C LEU A 171 -7.53 19.40 6.34
N PHE A 172 -8.19 18.34 5.83
CA PHE A 172 -7.75 16.96 6.03
C PHE A 172 -6.36 16.73 5.46
N HIS A 173 -6.09 17.19 4.23
CA HIS A 173 -4.78 17.03 3.60
C HIS A 173 -3.69 17.87 4.27
N ALA A 174 -3.99 19.10 4.70
CA ALA A 174 -3.05 19.91 5.46
C ALA A 174 -2.71 19.27 6.83
N PHE A 175 -3.73 18.70 7.48
CA PHE A 175 -3.57 17.97 8.72
C PHE A 175 -2.81 16.65 8.49
N TYR A 176 -3.23 15.85 7.52
CA TYR A 176 -2.62 14.56 7.19
C TYR A 176 -1.16 14.69 6.71
N GLY A 177 -0.86 15.70 5.88
CA GLY A 177 0.51 15.97 5.42
C GLY A 177 1.48 16.40 6.52
N ARG A 178 0.96 16.94 7.65
CA ARG A 178 1.77 17.22 8.86
C ARG A 178 1.92 16.02 9.79
N LEU A 179 1.08 15.01 9.61
CA LEU A 179 0.98 13.83 10.47
C LEU A 179 1.75 12.63 9.95
N THR A 180 2.07 12.61 8.67
CA THR A 180 2.81 11.51 8.03
C THR A 180 4.22 11.98 7.71
N ASP A 181 5.21 11.16 8.04
CA ASP A 181 6.62 11.44 7.76
C ASP A 181 6.91 11.48 6.24
N TYR A 182 5.97 11.01 5.41
CA TYR A 182 6.07 10.98 3.95
C TYR A 182 4.83 11.61 3.31
N PRO A 183 4.99 12.65 2.45
CA PRO A 183 3.86 13.33 1.82
C PRO A 183 3.19 12.40 0.80
N ILE A 184 2.05 11.82 1.20
CA ILE A 184 1.17 11.13 0.26
C ILE A 184 0.42 12.20 -0.50
N GLN A 185 0.69 12.30 -1.80
CA GLN A 185 0.03 13.29 -2.64
C GLN A 185 -1.47 13.03 -2.74
N PRO A 186 -2.33 14.04 -2.52
CA PRO A 186 -3.75 13.94 -2.77
C PRO A 186 -4.01 13.56 -4.23
N ASN A 187 -5.10 12.88 -4.50
CA ASN A 187 -5.53 12.46 -5.84
C ASN A 187 -4.63 11.43 -6.56
N SER A 188 -3.61 10.86 -5.92
CA SER A 188 -2.86 9.75 -6.46
C SER A 188 -3.36 8.42 -5.89
N GLY A 189 -3.94 7.59 -6.77
CA GLY A 189 -4.34 6.21 -6.44
C GLY A 189 -3.18 5.22 -6.58
N THR A 190 -3.55 3.98 -6.85
CA THR A 190 -2.62 2.89 -7.19
C THR A 190 -2.13 2.97 -8.63
N PHE A 191 -2.91 3.60 -9.53
CA PHE A 191 -2.55 3.73 -10.94
C PHE A 191 -1.27 4.54 -11.14
N GLY A 192 -0.35 3.97 -11.91
CA GLY A 192 0.95 4.56 -12.21
C GLY A 192 1.95 3.54 -12.74
N LEU A 193 3.21 3.94 -12.88
CA LEU A 193 4.29 3.10 -13.37
C LEU A 193 5.48 3.19 -12.42
N LEU A 194 6.10 2.04 -12.16
CA LEU A 194 7.36 1.91 -11.42
C LEU A 194 8.42 1.34 -12.37
N GLY A 195 9.57 1.99 -12.47
CA GLY A 195 10.75 1.41 -13.13
C GLY A 195 11.29 0.21 -12.34
N ARG A 196 12.03 -0.68 -13.00
CA ARG A 196 12.59 -1.90 -12.40
C ARG A 196 13.25 -1.66 -11.03
N PRO A 197 14.15 -0.66 -10.84
CA PRO A 197 14.75 -0.43 -9.52
C PRO A 197 13.74 -0.11 -8.42
N ALA A 198 12.66 0.61 -8.76
CA ALA A 198 11.60 0.93 -7.82
C ALA A 198 10.74 -0.30 -7.47
N VAL A 199 10.49 -1.20 -8.45
CA VAL A 199 9.82 -2.49 -8.23
C VAL A 199 10.67 -3.39 -7.34
N GLU A 200 11.95 -3.52 -7.62
CA GLU A 200 12.89 -4.29 -6.81
C GLU A 200 12.92 -3.78 -5.37
N ALA A 201 13.11 -2.46 -5.18
CA ALA A 201 13.08 -1.85 -3.86
C ALA A 201 11.74 -2.13 -3.13
N PHE A 202 10.61 -1.96 -3.82
CA PHE A 202 9.29 -2.25 -3.26
C PHE A 202 9.13 -3.71 -2.85
N ASN A 203 9.60 -4.67 -3.67
CA ASN A 203 9.50 -6.09 -3.37
C ASN A 203 10.37 -6.53 -2.18
N HIS A 204 11.48 -5.82 -1.92
CA HIS A 204 12.35 -6.09 -0.76
C HIS A 204 11.80 -5.55 0.57
N LEU A 205 10.77 -4.70 0.55
CA LEU A 205 10.15 -4.21 1.77
C LEU A 205 9.48 -5.37 2.54
N PRO A 206 9.86 -5.59 3.81
CA PRO A 206 9.38 -6.73 4.59
C PRO A 206 7.98 -6.54 5.16
N GLU A 207 7.44 -5.33 5.12
CA GLU A 207 6.20 -4.95 5.77
C GLU A 207 5.03 -5.79 5.28
N ARG A 208 4.24 -6.23 6.25
CA ARG A 208 3.03 -7.01 6.03
C ARG A 208 1.82 -6.13 5.76
N HIS A 209 1.71 -5.03 6.49
CA HIS A 209 0.69 -4.03 6.27
C HIS A 209 1.11 -3.09 5.13
N ARG A 210 0.87 -3.54 3.90
CA ARG A 210 1.29 -2.85 2.68
C ARG A 210 0.25 -1.83 2.24
N PHE A 211 0.53 -0.56 2.45
CA PHE A 211 -0.24 0.53 1.87
C PHE A 211 0.53 1.08 0.67
N PHE A 212 0.20 0.62 -0.53
CA PHE A 212 0.98 0.88 -1.74
C PHE A 212 1.31 2.36 -1.99
N PRO A 213 0.38 3.33 -1.89
CA PRO A 213 0.72 4.73 -2.12
C PRO A 213 1.78 5.27 -1.14
N GLY A 214 1.72 4.83 0.12
CA GLY A 214 2.69 5.21 1.14
C GLY A 214 4.06 4.58 0.91
N LEU A 215 4.11 3.27 0.66
CA LEU A 215 5.36 2.56 0.37
C LEU A 215 6.03 3.08 -0.92
N ARG A 216 5.21 3.37 -1.95
CA ARG A 216 5.70 4.01 -3.19
C ARG A 216 6.34 5.37 -2.93
N ALA A 217 5.81 6.16 -2.01
CA ALA A 217 6.44 7.43 -1.60
C ALA A 217 7.70 7.20 -0.76
N TRP A 218 7.68 6.19 0.12
CA TRP A 218 8.78 5.86 1.03
C TRP A 218 10.06 5.42 0.30
N ILE A 219 9.94 4.66 -0.81
CA ILE A 219 11.10 4.22 -1.59
C ILE A 219 11.90 5.37 -2.21
N GLY A 220 11.38 6.60 -2.28
CA GLY A 220 12.12 7.84 -2.54
C GLY A 220 12.64 8.04 -3.97
N PHE A 221 12.16 7.29 -4.96
CA PHE A 221 12.60 7.47 -6.36
C PHE A 221 12.07 8.78 -6.97
N PRO A 222 12.82 9.39 -7.93
CA PRO A 222 12.35 10.54 -8.68
C PRO A 222 10.97 10.28 -9.29
N THR A 223 10.01 11.12 -8.93
CA THR A 223 8.60 10.91 -9.27
C THR A 223 8.07 12.02 -10.15
N VAL A 224 7.36 11.64 -11.23
CA VAL A 224 6.68 12.55 -12.16
C VAL A 224 5.19 12.26 -12.14
N ASP A 225 4.37 13.32 -12.22
CA ASP A 225 2.92 13.22 -12.27
C ASP A 225 2.40 13.34 -13.70
N VAL A 226 1.54 12.41 -14.11
CA VAL A 226 0.82 12.44 -15.39
C VAL A 226 -0.66 12.65 -15.11
N PRO A 227 -1.22 13.82 -15.41
CA PRO A 227 -2.61 14.10 -15.14
C PRO A 227 -3.53 13.40 -16.14
N TYR A 228 -4.63 12.79 -15.66
CA TYR A 228 -5.64 12.15 -16.48
C TYR A 228 -7.05 12.40 -15.98
N ASP A 229 -8.04 12.20 -16.87
CA ASP A 229 -9.44 12.31 -16.53
C ASP A 229 -10.00 10.92 -16.18
N ARG A 230 -10.50 10.80 -14.94
CA ARG A 230 -11.09 9.55 -14.46
C ARG A 230 -12.45 9.31 -15.10
N GLN A 231 -12.66 8.10 -15.62
CA GLN A 231 -13.95 7.71 -16.19
C GLN A 231 -14.96 7.33 -15.09
N GLU A 232 -16.24 7.37 -15.39
CA GLU A 232 -17.27 6.80 -14.52
C GLU A 232 -17.16 5.27 -14.57
N ARG A 233 -17.50 4.61 -13.46
CA ARG A 233 -17.39 3.15 -13.35
C ARG A 233 -18.25 2.47 -14.42
N ALA A 234 -17.65 1.58 -15.22
CA ALA A 234 -18.34 0.91 -16.31
C ALA A 234 -19.46 -0.04 -15.81
N ALA A 235 -19.28 -0.70 -14.66
CA ALA A 235 -20.27 -1.57 -14.02
C ALA A 235 -20.04 -1.71 -12.50
N GLY A 236 -21.08 -2.08 -11.75
CA GLY A 236 -21.00 -2.40 -10.32
C GLY A 236 -21.46 -1.28 -9.36
N LYS A 237 -21.96 -1.69 -8.18
CA LYS A 237 -22.35 -0.76 -7.11
C LYS A 237 -21.12 -0.33 -6.32
N THR A 238 -21.04 0.95 -5.97
CA THR A 238 -19.98 1.49 -5.09
C THR A 238 -19.98 0.73 -3.76
N GLN A 239 -18.99 -0.13 -3.56
CA GLN A 239 -18.85 -0.88 -2.30
C GLN A 239 -18.15 -0.07 -1.20
N GLN A 240 -17.93 1.23 -1.40
CA GLN A 240 -17.30 2.10 -0.40
C GLN A 240 -18.34 2.51 0.64
N SER A 241 -18.49 1.69 1.69
CA SER A 241 -19.21 2.12 2.89
C SER A 241 -18.32 3.07 3.71
N PHE A 242 -18.95 3.99 4.46
CA PHE A 242 -18.25 4.89 5.39
C PHE A 242 -17.28 4.14 6.32
N ARG A 243 -17.66 2.95 6.79
CA ARG A 243 -16.80 2.07 7.62
C ARG A 243 -15.53 1.62 6.86
N ARG A 244 -15.62 1.37 5.56
CA ARG A 244 -14.46 0.95 4.75
C ARG A 244 -13.53 2.14 4.50
N LEU A 245 -14.09 3.33 4.26
CA LEU A 245 -13.31 4.56 4.11
C LEU A 245 -12.58 4.91 5.42
N LEU A 246 -13.27 4.81 6.57
CA LEU A 246 -12.67 5.02 7.88
C LEU A 246 -11.55 4.02 8.16
N ARG A 247 -11.76 2.74 7.86
CA ARG A 247 -10.71 1.71 8.00
C ARG A 247 -9.49 2.04 7.15
N TYR A 248 -9.69 2.42 5.89
CA TYR A 248 -8.60 2.81 4.99
C TYR A 248 -7.81 4.02 5.50
N ALA A 249 -8.50 5.03 6.04
CA ALA A 249 -7.87 6.19 6.68
C ALA A 249 -7.07 5.80 7.95
N MET A 250 -7.63 4.91 8.77
CA MET A 250 -6.95 4.39 9.96
C MET A 250 -5.74 3.53 9.60
N ASP A 251 -5.84 2.69 8.57
CA ASP A 251 -4.71 1.90 8.07
C ASP A 251 -3.56 2.80 7.60
N GLY A 252 -3.87 3.86 6.86
CA GLY A 252 -2.86 4.86 6.47
C GLY A 252 -2.23 5.57 7.66
N LEU A 253 -3.05 5.99 8.63
CA LEU A 253 -2.58 6.72 9.83
C LEU A 253 -1.67 5.84 10.70
N PHE A 254 -2.12 4.64 11.06
CA PHE A 254 -1.36 3.75 11.94
C PHE A 254 -0.16 3.09 11.28
N SER A 255 -0.12 2.98 9.93
CA SER A 255 1.03 2.41 9.22
C SER A 255 2.18 3.40 9.05
N PHE A 256 1.90 4.71 8.96
CA PHE A 256 2.90 5.71 8.59
C PHE A 256 3.02 6.87 9.59
N SER A 257 2.39 6.79 10.75
CA SER A 257 2.44 7.86 11.74
C SER A 257 2.49 7.34 13.18
N TYR A 258 3.42 7.85 13.95
CA TYR A 258 3.46 7.67 15.41
C TYR A 258 2.65 8.75 16.15
N LEU A 259 1.95 9.60 15.40
CA LEU A 259 1.21 10.72 15.99
C LEU A 259 0.16 10.29 17.01
N PRO A 260 -0.69 9.24 16.79
CA PRO A 260 -1.66 8.82 17.78
C PRO A 260 -1.01 8.49 19.13
N LEU A 261 0.16 7.83 19.10
CA LEU A 261 0.95 7.55 20.30
C LEU A 261 1.51 8.83 20.96
N ARG A 262 2.06 9.76 20.16
CA ARG A 262 2.56 11.04 20.68
C ARG A 262 1.47 11.89 21.27
N LEU A 263 0.31 12.00 20.61
CA LEU A 263 -0.85 12.72 21.14
C LEU A 263 -1.33 12.14 22.47
N LEU A 264 -1.36 10.80 22.57
CA LEU A 264 -1.72 10.14 23.82
C LEU A 264 -0.71 10.45 24.93
N THR A 265 0.58 10.40 24.64
CA THR A 265 1.63 10.72 25.62
C THR A 265 1.55 12.18 26.07
N VAL A 266 1.40 13.13 25.12
CA VAL A 266 1.31 14.56 25.44
C VAL A 266 0.03 14.88 26.22
N SER A 267 -1.12 14.32 25.81
CA SER A 267 -2.38 14.52 26.54
C SER A 267 -2.34 13.89 27.94
N GLY A 268 -1.74 12.71 28.07
CA GLY A 268 -1.52 12.06 29.37
C GLY A 268 -0.63 12.90 30.30
N LEU A 269 0.46 13.45 29.80
CA LEU A 269 1.35 14.35 30.56
C LEU A 269 0.63 15.63 30.99
N PHE A 270 -0.18 16.21 30.07
CA PHE A 270 -0.96 17.40 30.37
C PHE A 270 -2.01 17.17 31.49
N VAL A 271 -2.75 16.05 31.38
CA VAL A 271 -3.73 15.64 32.41
C VAL A 271 -3.05 15.37 33.76
N ALA A 272 -1.90 14.70 33.75
CA ALA A 272 -1.11 14.44 34.95
C ALA A 272 -0.61 15.73 35.58
N ALA A 273 -0.13 16.71 34.81
CA ALA A 273 0.29 18.01 35.31
C ALA A 273 -0.86 18.79 35.96
N ILE A 274 -2.03 18.80 35.32
CA ILE A 274 -3.23 19.43 35.89
C ILE A 274 -3.64 18.73 37.20
N GLY A 275 -3.68 17.38 37.18
CA GLY A 275 -4.04 16.59 38.36
C GLY A 275 -3.07 16.85 39.53
N PHE A 276 -1.78 16.93 39.23
CA PHE A 276 -0.76 17.27 40.23
C PHE A 276 -0.96 18.68 40.80
N ALA A 277 -1.19 19.68 39.94
CA ALA A 277 -1.41 21.07 40.37
C ALA A 277 -2.66 21.21 41.23
N VAL A 278 -3.75 20.54 40.84
CA VAL A 278 -5.00 20.51 41.63
C VAL A 278 -4.81 19.80 42.98
N GLY A 279 -4.11 18.65 42.97
CA GLY A 279 -3.77 17.90 44.17
C GLY A 279 -2.92 18.74 45.14
N LEU A 280 -1.90 19.43 44.63
CA LEU A 280 -1.05 20.30 45.42
C LEU A 280 -1.83 21.49 46.00
N PHE A 281 -2.72 22.11 45.22
CA PHE A 281 -3.59 23.17 45.66
C PHE A 281 -4.46 22.75 46.86
N PHE A 282 -5.13 21.59 46.78
CA PHE A 282 -5.93 21.09 47.90
C PHE A 282 -5.08 20.67 49.11
N ALA A 283 -3.90 20.09 48.88
CA ALA A 283 -2.97 19.75 49.97
C ALA A 283 -2.52 20.99 50.74
N VAL A 284 -2.14 22.08 50.07
CA VAL A 284 -1.77 23.35 50.69
C VAL A 284 -2.93 23.95 51.47
N ARG A 285 -4.14 23.98 50.88
CA ARG A 285 -5.34 24.48 51.60
C ARG A 285 -5.64 23.70 52.86
N ARG A 286 -5.48 22.39 52.83
CA ARG A 286 -5.66 21.52 54.00
C ARG A 286 -4.66 21.81 55.10
N ILE A 287 -3.38 22.00 54.73
CA ILE A 287 -2.30 22.36 55.68
C ILE A 287 -2.57 23.73 56.30
N MET A 288 -3.15 24.67 55.53
CA MET A 288 -3.50 26.02 56.02
C MET A 288 -4.77 26.04 56.87
N GLY A 289 -5.40 24.92 57.15
CA GLY A 289 -6.62 24.84 57.96
C GLY A 289 -7.88 25.39 57.30
N VAL A 290 -7.86 25.61 55.98
CA VAL A 290 -9.04 26.03 55.22
C VAL A 290 -9.85 24.79 54.90
N GLU A 291 -10.89 24.47 55.69
CA GLU A 291 -11.80 23.35 55.44
C GLU A 291 -12.46 23.50 54.08
N THR A 292 -12.35 22.47 53.27
CA THR A 292 -13.09 22.33 52.01
C THR A 292 -14.21 21.32 52.22
N ALA A 293 -15.43 21.78 51.98
CA ALA A 293 -16.68 21.09 52.25
C ALA A 293 -16.73 19.63 51.76
N GLU A 294 -17.54 18.81 52.44
CA GLU A 294 -17.83 17.40 52.16
C GLU A 294 -18.54 17.10 50.81
N GLN A 295 -18.65 18.07 49.92
CA GLN A 295 -19.37 17.99 48.64
C GLN A 295 -18.45 17.61 47.49
N GLY A 296 -17.84 16.43 47.52
CA GLY A 296 -16.90 16.04 46.47
C GLY A 296 -17.21 14.71 45.77
N PHE A 297 -18.21 13.93 46.22
CA PHE A 297 -18.44 12.60 45.71
C PHE A 297 -18.74 12.56 44.20
N THR A 298 -19.64 13.42 43.70
CA THR A 298 -19.97 13.50 42.28
C THR A 298 -18.78 13.92 41.44
N THR A 299 -18.00 14.89 41.90
CA THR A 299 -16.76 15.34 41.21
C THR A 299 -15.73 14.24 41.18
N LEU A 300 -15.53 13.50 42.26
CA LEU A 300 -14.61 12.38 42.33
C LEU A 300 -15.00 11.26 41.35
N VAL A 301 -16.27 10.85 41.36
CA VAL A 301 -16.78 9.80 40.44
C VAL A 301 -16.67 10.25 38.99
N THR A 302 -17.05 11.50 38.66
CA THR A 302 -16.93 12.03 37.30
C THR A 302 -15.49 12.05 36.84
N LEU A 303 -14.54 12.51 37.66
CA LEU A 303 -13.11 12.52 37.35
C LEU A 303 -12.54 11.11 37.14
N LEU A 304 -12.95 10.17 38.02
CA LEU A 304 -12.54 8.77 37.95
C LEU A 304 -13.03 8.10 36.65
N LEU A 305 -14.28 8.30 36.26
CA LEU A 305 -14.85 7.79 35.02
C LEU A 305 -14.22 8.44 33.81
N PHE A 306 -13.96 9.76 33.83
CA PHE A 306 -13.28 10.47 32.75
C PHE A 306 -11.84 9.93 32.54
N LEU A 307 -11.04 9.86 33.61
CA LEU A 307 -9.67 9.35 33.55
C LEU A 307 -9.65 7.88 33.14
N GLY A 308 -10.55 7.06 33.67
CA GLY A 308 -10.70 5.67 33.24
C GLY A 308 -11.03 5.54 31.76
N GLY A 309 -11.92 6.38 31.23
CA GLY A 309 -12.25 6.45 29.83
C GLY A 309 -11.03 6.82 28.95
N VAL A 310 -10.26 7.83 29.33
CA VAL A 310 -9.03 8.24 28.65
C VAL A 310 -7.99 7.12 28.67
N GLN A 311 -7.82 6.44 29.80
CA GLN A 311 -6.92 5.29 29.92
C GLN A 311 -7.33 4.14 28.99
N LEU A 312 -8.62 3.81 28.91
CA LEU A 312 -9.12 2.75 28.03
C LEU A 312 -8.89 3.09 26.55
N ILE A 313 -9.08 4.36 26.14
CA ILE A 313 -8.74 4.82 24.79
C ILE A 313 -7.24 4.63 24.52
N GLY A 314 -6.40 4.99 25.50
CA GLY A 314 -4.95 4.81 25.40
C GLY A 314 -4.53 3.37 25.21
N ILE A 315 -5.10 2.47 26.01
CA ILE A 315 -4.87 1.02 25.89
C ILE A 315 -5.34 0.52 24.51
N GLY A 316 -6.48 1.03 24.01
CA GLY A 316 -7.00 0.69 22.68
C GLY A 316 -6.02 1.09 21.56
N VAL A 317 -5.45 2.29 21.62
CA VAL A 317 -4.43 2.77 20.67
C VAL A 317 -3.17 1.90 20.73
N LEU A 318 -2.68 1.61 21.95
CA LEU A 318 -1.53 0.71 22.14
C LEU A 318 -1.83 -0.70 21.60
N GLY A 319 -3.05 -1.20 21.80
CA GLY A 319 -3.50 -2.49 21.28
C GLY A 319 -3.45 -2.56 19.75
N GLU A 320 -3.82 -1.47 19.05
CA GLU A 320 -3.74 -1.40 17.59
C GLU A 320 -2.28 -1.51 17.09
N TYR A 321 -1.34 -0.78 17.70
CA TYR A 321 0.08 -0.89 17.35
C TYR A 321 0.65 -2.26 17.70
N LEU A 322 0.31 -2.80 18.87
CA LEU A 322 0.76 -4.14 19.28
C LEU A 322 0.21 -5.22 18.35
N GLY A 323 -1.03 -5.09 17.89
CA GLY A 323 -1.63 -5.98 16.90
C GLY A 323 -0.84 -6.00 15.58
N ARG A 324 -0.41 -4.83 15.10
CA ARG A 324 0.43 -4.70 13.90
C ARG A 324 1.80 -5.34 14.11
N VAL A 325 2.47 -5.08 15.24
CA VAL A 325 3.75 -5.72 15.60
C VAL A 325 3.58 -7.24 15.68
N TYR A 326 2.50 -7.73 16.26
CA TYR A 326 2.20 -9.16 16.33
C TYR A 326 2.04 -9.81 14.95
N ASP A 327 1.37 -9.11 14.01
CA ASP A 327 1.26 -9.60 12.64
C ASP A 327 2.61 -9.63 11.91
N GLU A 328 3.49 -8.65 12.14
CA GLU A 328 4.85 -8.64 11.59
C GLU A 328 5.70 -9.79 12.16
N VAL A 329 5.65 -10.02 13.48
CA VAL A 329 6.42 -11.07 14.15
C VAL A 329 6.01 -12.47 13.69
N LYS A 330 4.74 -12.68 13.35
CA LYS A 330 4.28 -13.98 12.81
C LYS A 330 4.92 -14.36 11.47
N ARG A 331 5.41 -13.42 10.70
CA ARG A 331 6.04 -13.63 9.38
C ARG A 331 5.24 -14.53 8.43
N ARG A 332 3.92 -14.56 8.56
CA ARG A 332 3.08 -15.29 7.60
C ARG A 332 3.18 -14.62 6.23
N PRO A 333 3.22 -15.32 5.10
CA PRO A 333 3.25 -14.69 3.79
C PRO A 333 1.99 -13.83 3.56
N ASN A 334 2.14 -12.71 2.84
CA ASN A 334 1.04 -11.79 2.55
C ASN A 334 -0.03 -12.40 1.66
N TYR A 335 0.35 -13.39 0.86
CA TYR A 335 -0.52 -14.17 -0.01
C TYR A 335 0.02 -15.59 -0.19
N ILE A 336 -0.83 -16.49 -0.67
CA ILE A 336 -0.46 -17.85 -1.05
C ILE A 336 -0.97 -18.06 -2.49
N LEU A 337 -0.07 -18.46 -3.38
CA LEU A 337 -0.44 -18.81 -4.76
C LEU A 337 -1.16 -20.16 -4.77
N LYS A 338 -2.27 -20.22 -5.50
CA LYS A 338 -2.99 -21.47 -5.80
C LYS A 338 -2.48 -22.07 -7.09
N SER A 339 -2.37 -21.24 -8.14
CA SER A 339 -1.83 -21.63 -9.43
C SER A 339 -1.31 -20.41 -10.19
N THR A 340 -0.40 -20.64 -11.12
CA THR A 340 -0.01 -19.67 -12.14
C THR A 340 -0.17 -20.35 -13.50
N SER A 341 -0.72 -19.65 -14.51
CA SER A 341 -0.57 -20.12 -15.87
C SER A 341 0.92 -20.05 -16.25
N PRO A 342 1.44 -20.96 -17.11
CA PRO A 342 2.84 -20.94 -17.47
C PRO A 342 3.18 -19.58 -18.09
N ALA A 343 4.19 -18.91 -17.52
CA ALA A 343 4.78 -17.74 -18.15
C ALA A 343 5.38 -18.21 -19.50
N VAL A 344 5.03 -17.54 -20.57
CA VAL A 344 5.74 -17.73 -21.84
C VAL A 344 7.12 -17.12 -21.64
N THR A 345 8.10 -17.96 -21.32
CA THR A 345 9.50 -17.58 -21.36
C THR A 345 9.83 -17.20 -22.80
N ALA A 346 9.94 -15.90 -23.08
CA ALA A 346 10.48 -15.41 -24.32
C ALA A 346 11.90 -15.98 -24.48
N GLY A 347 12.08 -16.96 -25.38
CA GLY A 347 13.37 -17.39 -25.88
C GLY A 347 14.11 -18.48 -25.13
N ALA A 348 13.50 -19.63 -24.85
CA ALA A 348 14.26 -20.86 -24.74
C ALA A 348 14.63 -21.31 -26.17
N LYS A 349 15.82 -20.91 -26.66
CA LYS A 349 16.47 -21.59 -27.80
C LYS A 349 16.51 -23.08 -27.45
N LYS A 350 15.75 -23.90 -28.20
CA LYS A 350 16.02 -25.34 -28.26
C LYS A 350 17.46 -25.52 -28.70
N VAL A 351 18.32 -25.90 -27.78
CA VAL A 351 19.60 -26.54 -28.14
C VAL A 351 19.19 -27.95 -28.57
N SER A 352 19.14 -28.15 -29.87
CA SER A 352 19.07 -29.50 -30.48
C SER A 352 20.38 -30.22 -30.20
N GLU A 353 20.29 -31.34 -29.54
CA GLU A 353 21.33 -32.38 -29.56
C GLU A 353 21.59 -32.87 -31.01
#